data_46374f1a5e4d914cf412f1a0f5737393
#
_entry.id   46374f1a5e4d914cf412f1a0f5737393
#
_cell.length_a   1.000
_cell.length_b   1.000
_cell.length_c   1.000
_cell.angle_alpha   90.00
_cell.angle_beta   90.00
_cell.angle_gamma   90.00
#
_symmetry.space_group_name_H-M   'P 1'
#
loop_
_entity.id
_entity.type
_entity.pdbx_description
1 polymer ?
#
loop_
_entity_poly.entity_id
_entity_poly.type
_entity_poly.pdbx_seq_one_letter_code
_entity_poly.pdbx_strand_id
1 'polypeptide(L)'
;MTIASTHELLSKQVDSYTSLKQTLTTVIHNFHHMFGNFRDIEIFMHVDDSIYVTTDQVVTISLIVNELLQNIFDHVYLPNQSGKVQIIGKIVDSKIYIEVSDDGCGFDTKTVKADSLGLLIINGYVKDKLKGKLNIESGKSGTKVYFRFQKSNDVVV
;
A
#
# COMPACT_ATOMS: atom_id res chain seq x y z
N MET A 1 34.52 1.32 -20.66
CA MET A 1 33.98 0.07 -21.12
C MET A 1 32.50 0.00 -20.94
N THR A 2 31.82 0.27 -22.00
CA THR A 2 30.34 0.39 -21.96
C THR A 2 29.64 -0.92 -21.70
N ILE A 3 30.19 -2.03 -22.18
CA ILE A 3 29.55 -3.34 -22.01
C ILE A 3 29.55 -3.77 -20.54
N ALA A 4 30.66 -3.60 -19.85
CA ALA A 4 30.75 -3.93 -18.44
C ALA A 4 29.79 -3.06 -17.60
N SER A 5 29.71 -1.78 -17.94
CA SER A 5 28.79 -0.87 -17.24
C SER A 5 27.34 -1.29 -17.45
N THR A 6 26.99 -1.72 -18.66
CA THR A 6 25.65 -2.17 -18.95
C THR A 6 25.31 -3.42 -18.15
N HIS A 7 26.22 -4.36 -18.05
CA HIS A 7 26.02 -5.55 -17.24
C HIS A 7 25.86 -5.24 -15.76
N GLU A 8 26.66 -4.33 -15.28
CA GLU A 8 26.55 -3.90 -13.89
C GLU A 8 25.19 -3.24 -13.60
N LEU A 9 24.71 -2.43 -14.52
CA LEU A 9 23.41 -1.80 -14.38
C LEU A 9 22.28 -2.84 -14.39
N LEU A 10 22.35 -3.82 -15.25
CA LEU A 10 21.36 -4.89 -15.28
C LEU A 10 21.38 -5.72 -14.00
N SER A 11 22.57 -6.06 -13.52
CA SER A 11 22.72 -6.76 -12.26
C SER A 11 22.17 -5.99 -11.10
N LYS A 12 22.41 -4.69 -11.05
CA LYS A 12 21.88 -3.83 -10.00
C LYS A 12 20.37 -3.74 -10.05
N GLN A 13 19.78 -3.73 -11.23
CA GLN A 13 18.32 -3.74 -11.37
C GLN A 13 17.74 -5.06 -10.88
N VAL A 14 18.39 -6.18 -11.16
CA VAL A 14 17.95 -7.49 -10.69
C VAL A 14 18.09 -7.59 -9.17
N ASP A 15 19.16 -6.99 -8.61
CA ASP A 15 19.45 -7.04 -7.19
C ASP A 15 18.78 -5.91 -6.41
N SER A 16 17.96 -5.09 -7.06
CA SER A 16 17.31 -3.95 -6.42
C SER A 16 16.05 -4.39 -5.69
N TYR A 17 16.22 -4.76 -4.45
CA TYR A 17 15.12 -5.10 -3.56
C TYR A 17 15.12 -4.15 -2.37
N THR A 18 13.95 -3.77 -1.95
CA THR A 18 13.76 -2.86 -0.83
C THR A 18 12.86 -3.51 0.19
N SER A 19 13.16 -3.30 1.46
CA SER A 19 12.30 -3.74 2.55
C SER A 19 10.91 -3.12 2.40
N LEU A 20 9.88 -3.95 2.46
CA LEU A 20 8.50 -3.46 2.46
C LEU A 20 8.26 -2.56 3.66
N LYS A 21 8.77 -2.94 4.82
CA LYS A 21 8.64 -2.14 6.04
C LYS A 21 9.24 -0.75 5.86
N GLN A 22 10.42 -0.67 5.27
CA GLN A 22 11.07 0.62 5.01
C GLN A 22 10.25 1.45 4.02
N THR A 23 9.73 0.83 2.98
CA THR A 23 8.89 1.49 1.98
C THR A 23 7.67 2.12 2.63
N LEU A 24 6.94 1.34 3.43
CA LEU A 24 5.73 1.82 4.08
C LEU A 24 6.03 2.85 5.16
N THR A 25 7.13 2.70 5.87
CA THR A 25 7.57 3.71 6.84
C THR A 25 7.78 5.06 6.16
N THR A 26 8.40 5.05 5.00
CA THR A 26 8.63 6.28 4.23
C THR A 26 7.32 6.90 3.77
N VAL A 27 6.39 6.08 3.28
CA VAL A 27 5.07 6.57 2.85
C VAL A 27 4.34 7.23 4.02
N ILE A 28 4.31 6.57 5.17
CA ILE A 28 3.63 7.08 6.37
C ILE A 28 4.29 8.38 6.85
N HIS A 29 5.61 8.40 6.87
CA HIS A 29 6.35 9.60 7.31
C HIS A 29 6.02 10.79 6.42
N ASN A 30 6.06 10.60 5.11
CA ASN A 30 5.75 11.67 4.17
C ASN A 30 4.31 12.14 4.30
N PHE A 31 3.40 11.19 4.51
CA PHE A 31 1.99 11.50 4.68
C PHE A 31 1.74 12.34 5.95
N HIS A 32 2.36 11.95 7.07
CA HIS A 32 2.28 12.73 8.31
C HIS A 32 2.84 14.13 8.15
N HIS A 33 3.93 14.26 7.41
CA HIS A 33 4.54 15.57 7.18
C HIS A 33 3.59 16.50 6.44
N MET A 34 2.83 15.97 5.49
CA MET A 34 1.91 16.78 4.69
C MET A 34 0.58 17.04 5.37
N PHE A 35 0.04 16.08 6.12
CA PHE A 35 -1.34 16.13 6.60
C PHE A 35 -1.49 15.96 8.10
N GLY A 36 -0.51 15.44 8.80
CA GLY A 36 -0.62 15.00 10.18
C GLY A 36 -0.93 16.08 11.21
N ASN A 37 -0.57 17.32 10.91
CA ASN A 37 -0.75 18.43 11.84
C ASN A 37 -2.20 18.91 11.94
N PHE A 38 -3.07 18.42 11.08
CA PHE A 38 -4.45 18.88 11.00
C PHE A 38 -5.47 17.87 11.50
N ARG A 39 -5.04 16.66 11.80
CA ARG A 39 -5.94 15.57 12.16
C ARG A 39 -5.39 14.73 13.30
N ASP A 40 -6.28 14.31 14.18
CA ASP A 40 -5.95 13.41 15.29
C ASP A 40 -6.19 11.96 14.82
N ILE A 41 -5.45 11.55 13.82
CA ILE A 41 -5.53 10.18 13.28
C ILE A 41 -4.17 9.53 13.47
N GLU A 42 -4.17 8.40 14.18
CA GLU A 42 -2.96 7.63 14.41
C GLU A 42 -2.84 6.53 13.37
N ILE A 43 -1.62 6.34 12.86
CA ILE A 43 -1.33 5.26 11.90
C ILE A 43 -0.40 4.26 12.57
N PHE A 44 -0.86 3.02 12.67
CA PHE A 44 -0.10 1.91 13.22
C PHE A 44 0.35 1.01 12.10
N MET A 45 1.60 0.60 12.15
CA MET A 45 2.18 -0.25 11.12
C MET A 45 2.66 -1.57 11.72
N HIS A 46 2.20 -2.67 11.13
CA HIS A 46 2.60 -4.02 11.50
C HIS A 46 3.07 -4.75 10.23
N VAL A 47 4.33 -4.62 9.92
CA VAL A 47 4.91 -5.17 8.69
C VAL A 47 6.05 -6.10 9.05
N ASP A 48 6.02 -7.30 8.48
CA ASP A 48 7.06 -8.30 8.67
C ASP A 48 8.39 -7.78 8.10
N ASP A 49 9.44 -7.85 8.90
CA ASP A 49 10.77 -7.38 8.53
C ASP A 49 11.39 -8.15 7.37
N SER A 50 10.93 -9.36 7.14
CA SER A 50 11.53 -10.26 6.14
C SER A 50 11.02 -10.04 4.72
N ILE A 51 10.07 -9.13 4.52
CA ILE A 51 9.47 -8.91 3.20
C ILE A 51 10.28 -7.90 2.39
N TYR A 52 10.68 -8.32 1.20
CA TYR A 52 11.38 -7.47 0.25
C TYR A 52 10.63 -7.42 -1.06
N VAL A 53 10.61 -6.27 -1.68
CA VAL A 53 9.89 -6.01 -2.93
C VAL A 53 10.83 -5.38 -3.95
N THR A 54 10.51 -5.53 -5.22
CA THR A 54 11.31 -4.95 -6.31
C THR A 54 11.09 -3.43 -6.35
N THR A 55 11.97 -2.76 -7.07
CA THR A 55 11.85 -1.30 -7.26
C THR A 55 10.51 -0.94 -7.91
N ASP A 56 10.07 -1.69 -8.90
CA ASP A 56 8.78 -1.42 -9.54
C ASP A 56 7.63 -1.63 -8.56
N GLN A 57 7.70 -2.65 -7.72
CA GLN A 57 6.70 -2.89 -6.70
C GLN A 57 6.69 -1.79 -5.65
N VAL A 58 7.86 -1.26 -5.27
CA VAL A 58 7.95 -0.14 -4.33
C VAL A 58 7.13 1.04 -4.82
N VAL A 59 7.31 1.42 -6.07
CA VAL A 59 6.60 2.57 -6.65
C VAL A 59 5.09 2.32 -6.63
N THR A 60 4.68 1.16 -7.08
CA THR A 60 3.25 0.82 -7.16
C THR A 60 2.60 0.76 -5.78
N ILE A 61 3.24 0.06 -4.84
CA ILE A 61 2.72 -0.07 -3.47
C ILE A 61 2.64 1.30 -2.80
N SER A 62 3.65 2.14 -2.99
CA SER A 62 3.67 3.48 -2.41
C SER A 62 2.50 4.32 -2.93
N LEU A 63 2.22 4.26 -4.23
CA LEU A 63 1.10 4.98 -4.82
C LEU A 63 -0.23 4.46 -4.28
N ILE A 64 -0.40 3.15 -4.17
CA ILE A 64 -1.62 2.54 -3.66
C ILE A 64 -1.88 2.96 -2.22
N VAL A 65 -0.89 2.79 -1.36
CA VAL A 65 -1.04 3.08 0.06
C VAL A 65 -1.27 4.57 0.29
N ASN A 66 -0.54 5.42 -0.43
CA ASN A 66 -0.73 6.86 -0.33
C ASN A 66 -2.14 7.26 -0.72
N GLU A 67 -2.67 6.71 -1.79
CA GLU A 67 -4.04 6.99 -2.22
C GLU A 67 -5.07 6.50 -1.20
N LEU A 68 -4.85 5.32 -0.62
CA LEU A 68 -5.74 4.79 0.42
C LEU A 68 -5.73 5.68 1.67
N LEU A 69 -4.57 6.12 2.09
CA LEU A 69 -4.46 7.03 3.25
C LEU A 69 -5.14 8.36 2.95
N GLN A 70 -4.95 8.89 1.76
CA GLN A 70 -5.58 10.14 1.38
C GLN A 70 -7.10 10.03 1.37
N ASN A 71 -7.63 8.92 0.85
CA ASN A 71 -9.07 8.67 0.87
C ASN A 71 -9.61 8.60 2.30
N ILE A 72 -8.89 7.96 3.20
CA ILE A 72 -9.29 7.88 4.60
C ILE A 72 -9.34 9.27 5.22
N PHE A 73 -8.31 10.08 5.02
CA PHE A 73 -8.23 11.41 5.60
C PHE A 73 -9.29 12.36 5.01
N ASP A 74 -9.59 12.20 3.72
CA ASP A 74 -10.52 13.12 3.06
C ASP A 74 -11.98 12.75 3.26
N HIS A 75 -12.30 11.46 3.39
CA HIS A 75 -13.67 11.00 3.29
C HIS A 75 -14.19 10.21 4.49
N VAL A 76 -13.30 9.60 5.28
CA VAL A 76 -13.74 8.70 6.34
C VAL A 76 -13.97 9.42 7.66
N TYR A 77 -13.10 10.36 7.99
CA TYR A 77 -13.19 11.09 9.26
C TYR A 77 -13.55 12.54 9.03
N LEU A 78 -14.47 13.05 9.88
CA LEU A 78 -14.78 14.46 9.92
C LEU A 78 -13.57 15.23 10.47
N PRO A 79 -13.46 16.55 10.17
CA PRO A 79 -12.27 17.34 10.55
C PRO A 79 -11.87 17.29 12.01
N ASN A 80 -12.83 17.12 12.92
CA ASN A 80 -12.57 17.10 14.36
C ASN A 80 -12.63 15.72 14.96
N GLN A 81 -12.68 14.70 14.13
CA GLN A 81 -12.83 13.33 14.57
C GLN A 81 -11.46 12.67 14.67
N SER A 82 -11.23 11.94 15.77
CA SER A 82 -10.03 11.14 15.93
C SER A 82 -10.26 9.75 15.33
N GLY A 83 -9.18 9.07 14.98
CA GLY A 83 -9.29 7.74 14.40
C GLY A 83 -7.99 6.99 14.41
N LYS A 84 -8.08 5.71 14.07
CA LYS A 84 -6.94 4.81 13.98
C LYS A 84 -6.92 4.13 12.64
N VAL A 85 -5.74 4.12 12.03
CA VAL A 85 -5.49 3.42 10.78
C VAL A 85 -4.42 2.37 11.03
N GLN A 86 -4.61 1.18 10.49
CA GLN A 86 -3.63 0.12 10.59
C GLN A 86 -3.15 -0.27 9.20
N ILE A 87 -1.85 -0.45 9.08
CA ILE A 87 -1.23 -0.96 7.86
C ILE A 87 -0.54 -2.26 8.22
N ILE A 88 -0.92 -3.34 7.54
CA ILE A 88 -0.39 -4.67 7.79
C ILE A 88 0.31 -5.17 6.53
N GLY A 89 1.49 -5.74 6.71
CA GLY A 89 2.21 -6.40 5.64
C GLY A 89 2.74 -7.73 6.12
N LYS A 90 2.33 -8.81 5.47
CA LYS A 90 2.74 -10.17 5.86
C LYS A 90 2.76 -11.08 4.66
N ILE A 91 3.34 -12.26 4.83
CA ILE A 91 3.34 -13.29 3.80
C ILE A 91 2.28 -14.32 4.18
N VAL A 92 1.36 -14.57 3.25
CA VAL A 92 0.30 -15.56 3.40
C VAL A 92 0.32 -16.45 2.17
N ASP A 93 0.52 -17.76 2.38
CA ASP A 93 0.54 -18.74 1.28
C ASP A 93 1.50 -18.35 0.15
N SER A 94 2.71 -17.93 0.51
CA SER A 94 3.76 -17.53 -0.41
C SER A 94 3.46 -16.24 -1.19
N LYS A 95 2.41 -15.52 -0.81
CA LYS A 95 2.06 -14.23 -1.41
C LYS A 95 2.25 -13.12 -0.40
N ILE A 96 2.54 -11.94 -0.89
CA ILE A 96 2.61 -10.76 -0.06
C ILE A 96 1.19 -10.23 0.11
N TYR A 97 0.81 -10.03 1.36
CA TYR A 97 -0.50 -9.49 1.74
C TYR A 97 -0.29 -8.12 2.35
N ILE A 98 -1.01 -7.13 1.83
CA ILE A 98 -0.98 -5.77 2.36
C ILE A 98 -2.41 -5.34 2.65
N GLU A 99 -2.61 -4.75 3.82
CA GLU A 99 -3.90 -4.30 4.29
C GLU A 99 -3.79 -2.89 4.85
N VAL A 100 -4.75 -2.04 4.49
CA VAL A 100 -4.94 -0.73 5.09
C VAL A 100 -6.36 -0.70 5.63
N SER A 101 -6.50 -0.50 6.93
CA SER A 101 -7.81 -0.48 7.57
C SER A 101 -7.97 0.74 8.46
N ASP A 102 -9.20 1.20 8.61
CA ASP A 102 -9.55 2.31 9.49
C ASP A 102 -10.72 1.91 10.39
N ASP A 103 -10.89 2.65 11.47
CA ASP A 103 -11.98 2.45 12.42
C ASP A 103 -13.11 3.47 12.26
N GLY A 104 -13.22 4.06 11.07
CA GLY A 104 -14.27 5.03 10.78
C GLY A 104 -15.65 4.40 10.64
N CYS A 105 -16.60 5.18 10.18
CA CYS A 105 -17.98 4.72 10.08
C CYS A 105 -18.23 3.76 8.91
N GLY A 106 -17.23 3.58 8.05
CA GLY A 106 -17.39 2.75 6.87
C GLY A 106 -18.30 3.37 5.82
N PHE A 107 -18.50 2.64 4.77
CA PHE A 107 -19.42 3.04 3.70
C PHE A 107 -20.11 1.79 3.16
N ASP A 108 -21.27 2.00 2.50
CA ASP A 108 -21.95 0.92 1.82
C ASP A 108 -21.29 0.71 0.46
N THR A 109 -20.65 -0.43 0.27
CA THR A 109 -19.96 -0.74 -0.98
C THR A 109 -20.91 -0.87 -2.18
N LYS A 110 -22.21 -0.97 -1.91
CA LYS A 110 -23.21 -1.01 -2.98
C LYS A 110 -23.65 0.38 -3.43
N THR A 111 -23.61 1.36 -2.54
CA THR A 111 -24.05 2.73 -2.85
C THR A 111 -22.90 3.65 -3.18
N VAL A 112 -21.74 3.45 -2.57
CA VAL A 112 -20.55 4.17 -2.98
C VAL A 112 -20.15 3.62 -4.34
N LYS A 113 -20.09 4.52 -5.29
CA LYS A 113 -19.67 4.11 -6.62
C LYS A 113 -18.28 3.50 -6.53
N ALA A 114 -18.21 2.20 -6.84
CA ALA A 114 -16.94 1.50 -6.97
C ALA A 114 -16.08 2.14 -8.06
N ASP A 115 -16.65 3.08 -8.80
CA ASP A 115 -15.98 3.83 -9.86
C ASP A 115 -15.46 5.18 -9.39
N SER A 116 -15.34 5.43 -8.08
CA SER A 116 -14.60 6.61 -7.66
C SER A 116 -13.21 6.53 -8.28
N LEU A 117 -12.71 7.66 -8.76
CA LEU A 117 -11.46 7.67 -9.52
C LEU A 117 -10.31 7.04 -8.77
N GLY A 118 -10.21 7.30 -7.47
CA GLY A 118 -9.16 6.74 -6.64
C GLY A 118 -9.21 5.23 -6.56
N LEU A 119 -10.39 4.65 -6.35
CA LEU A 119 -10.54 3.20 -6.25
C LEU A 119 -10.29 2.51 -7.60
N LEU A 120 -10.70 3.14 -8.69
CA LEU A 120 -10.39 2.60 -10.02
C LEU A 120 -8.89 2.56 -10.28
N ILE A 121 -8.18 3.61 -9.89
CA ILE A 121 -6.73 3.68 -10.06
C ILE A 121 -6.06 2.60 -9.21
N ILE A 122 -6.45 2.48 -7.96
CA ILE A 122 -5.89 1.48 -7.04
C ILE A 122 -6.12 0.07 -7.60
N ASN A 123 -7.34 -0.23 -8.00
CA ASN A 123 -7.68 -1.54 -8.54
C ASN A 123 -6.87 -1.83 -9.80
N GLY A 124 -6.69 -0.84 -10.65
CA GLY A 124 -5.87 -0.97 -11.84
C GLY A 124 -4.41 -1.28 -11.52
N TYR A 125 -3.83 -0.59 -10.56
CA TYR A 125 -2.45 -0.84 -10.16
C TYR A 125 -2.27 -2.24 -9.56
N VAL A 126 -3.18 -2.66 -8.70
CA VAL A 126 -3.10 -4.00 -8.10
C VAL A 126 -3.21 -5.07 -9.19
N LYS A 127 -4.16 -4.92 -10.08
CA LYS A 127 -4.42 -5.91 -11.13
C LYS A 127 -3.32 -5.91 -12.19
N ASP A 128 -2.95 -4.74 -12.69
CA ASP A 128 -2.09 -4.65 -13.87
C ASP A 128 -0.60 -4.62 -13.52
N LYS A 129 -0.23 -3.98 -12.41
CA LYS A 129 1.18 -3.83 -12.02
C LYS A 129 1.64 -4.89 -11.04
N LEU A 130 0.82 -5.25 -10.07
CA LEU A 130 1.17 -6.26 -9.09
C LEU A 130 0.66 -7.65 -9.47
N LYS A 131 -0.22 -7.73 -10.47
CA LYS A 131 -0.87 -8.98 -10.88
C LYS A 131 -1.59 -9.64 -9.72
N GLY A 132 -2.16 -8.82 -8.87
CA GLY A 132 -2.86 -9.25 -7.68
C GLY A 132 -4.36 -9.01 -7.75
N LYS A 133 -4.99 -9.13 -6.60
CA LYS A 133 -6.43 -8.92 -6.46
C LYS A 133 -6.70 -8.02 -5.28
N LEU A 134 -7.53 -7.01 -5.49
CA LEU A 134 -7.95 -6.06 -4.46
C LEU A 134 -9.30 -6.49 -3.88
N ASN A 135 -9.43 -6.38 -2.56
CA ASN A 135 -10.67 -6.64 -1.85
C ASN A 135 -10.97 -5.49 -0.90
N ILE A 136 -12.24 -5.16 -0.76
CA ILE A 136 -12.71 -4.10 0.12
C ILE A 136 -13.82 -4.65 1.00
N GLU A 137 -13.67 -4.47 2.32
CA GLU A 137 -14.70 -4.79 3.28
C GLU A 137 -15.00 -3.53 4.07
N SER A 138 -16.26 -3.14 4.13
CA SER A 138 -16.67 -1.93 4.84
C SER A 138 -17.94 -2.18 5.61
N GLY A 139 -18.01 -1.61 6.81
CA GLY A 139 -19.15 -1.73 7.71
C GLY A 139 -19.08 -0.68 8.80
N LYS A 140 -19.95 -0.86 9.81
CA LYS A 140 -20.06 0.12 10.89
C LYS A 140 -18.80 0.26 11.73
N SER A 141 -17.94 -0.76 11.73
CA SER A 141 -16.70 -0.76 12.50
C SER A 141 -15.50 -0.26 11.71
N GLY A 142 -15.70 0.15 10.46
CA GLY A 142 -14.64 0.69 9.64
C GLY A 142 -14.52 0.03 8.28
N THR A 143 -13.45 0.36 7.58
CA THR A 143 -13.17 -0.15 6.25
C THR A 143 -11.80 -0.83 6.22
N LYS A 144 -11.74 -1.93 5.50
CA LYS A 144 -10.51 -2.69 5.28
C LYS A 144 -10.33 -2.85 3.78
N VAL A 145 -9.20 -2.38 3.27
CA VAL A 145 -8.78 -2.60 1.89
C VAL A 145 -7.55 -3.47 1.92
N TYR A 146 -7.59 -4.60 1.25
CA TYR A 146 -6.44 -5.50 1.24
C TYR A 146 -6.23 -6.10 -0.13
N PHE A 147 -4.99 -6.43 -0.41
CA PHE A 147 -4.61 -7.04 -1.67
C PHE A 147 -3.45 -8.00 -1.47
N ARG A 148 -3.39 -9.00 -2.33
CA ARG A 148 -2.33 -9.99 -2.35
C ARG A 148 -1.71 -10.03 -3.73
N PHE A 149 -0.42 -10.24 -3.76
CA PHE A 149 0.31 -10.37 -5.02
C PHE A 149 1.48 -11.32 -4.83
N GLN A 150 1.94 -11.86 -5.94
CA GLN A 150 2.98 -12.85 -5.94
C GLN A 150 4.30 -12.22 -5.51
N LYS A 151 4.98 -12.89 -4.60
CA LYS A 151 6.35 -12.53 -4.26
C LYS A 151 7.19 -12.72 -5.52
N SER A 152 8.05 -11.75 -5.83
CA SER A 152 8.90 -11.89 -6.99
C SER A 152 9.91 -13.02 -6.78
N ASN A 153 9.92 -13.97 -7.70
CA ASN A 153 10.84 -15.08 -7.67
C ASN A 153 12.06 -14.87 -8.55
N ASP A 154 12.18 -13.70 -9.13
CA ASP A 154 13.24 -13.42 -10.09
C ASP A 154 14.62 -13.34 -9.46
N VAL A 155 14.69 -13.56 -8.17
CA VAL A 155 15.94 -13.48 -7.40
C VAL A 155 16.37 -14.82 -6.90
N VAL A 156 15.78 -15.84 -7.36
CA VAL A 156 16.26 -17.14 -7.02
C VAL A 156 17.50 -17.40 -7.84
N VAL A 157 18.55 -17.07 -7.32
CA VAL A 157 19.82 -17.41 -7.94
C VAL A 157 20.64 -18.18 -6.96
#